data_f3d0de757f3d175ff475e3206c54ddc0
#
_entry.id   f3d0de757f3d175ff475e3206c54ddc0
#
_cell.length_a   1.000
_cell.length_b   1.000
_cell.length_c   1.000
_cell.angle_alpha   90.00
_cell.angle_beta   90.00
_cell.angle_gamma   90.00
#
_symmetry.space_group_name_H-M   'P 1'
#
loop_
_entity.id
_entity.type
_entity.pdbx_description
1 polymer ?
#
loop_
_entity_poly.entity_id
_entity_poly.type
_entity_poly.pdbx_seq_one_letter_code
_entity_poly.pdbx_strand_id
1 'polypeptide(L)'
;MIRGPRPGYASCVGTLYYGQSAAPIGIEDRALAHVKFAITAKLRRGESLTLSWIHPDGQPHGRSTIWVNPTIPLRFVFDEPEAPELSRDWVEELMRSANSSGGITLVEEHIDTGVPEPVTQPFAAA
;
A
#
# COMPACT_ATOMS: atom_id res chain seq x y z
N MET A 1 12.17 -1.08 -20.04
CA MET A 1 12.33 -0.43 -19.67
C MET A 1 12.90 -0.43 -18.75
N ILE A 2 13.32 -0.08 -18.48
CA ILE A 2 13.94 -0.10 -17.66
C ILE A 2 13.68 0.73 -16.81
N ARG A 3 13.35 0.60 -15.97
CA ARG A 3 13.17 1.27 -15.12
C ARG A 3 14.30 1.66 -14.72
N GLY A 4 14.94 2.18 -14.94
CA GLY A 4 16.12 2.54 -14.59
C GLY A 4 16.29 2.53 -13.28
N PRO A 5 17.24 2.22 -12.83
CA PRO A 5 17.51 2.09 -11.56
C PRO A 5 17.48 3.36 -11.02
N ARG A 6 16.96 3.68 -10.12
CA ARG A 6 16.99 4.81 -9.60
C ARG A 6 17.92 4.71 -8.58
N PRO A 7 18.94 5.28 -8.56
CA PRO A 7 19.97 5.22 -7.63
C PRO A 7 19.40 5.55 -6.33
N GLY A 8 19.79 4.91 -5.42
CA GLY A 8 19.34 5.24 -4.19
C GLY A 8 18.00 4.73 -3.84
N TYR A 9 17.36 4.16 -4.65
CA TYR A 9 16.16 3.66 -4.19
C TYR A 9 15.60 2.90 -5.23
N ALA A 10 14.95 2.00 -4.92
CA ALA A 10 14.54 1.23 -5.86
C ALA A 10 13.22 1.25 -5.86
N SER A 11 12.61 2.01 -6.18
CA SER A 11 11.38 1.94 -6.11
C SER A 11 10.70 1.41 -7.22
N CYS A 12 10.19 0.32 -7.19
CA CYS A 12 9.32 -0.21 -8.17
C CYS A 12 7.94 0.12 -7.67
N VAL A 13 7.09 0.57 -8.54
CA VAL A 13 5.77 0.98 -8.13
C VAL A 13 4.71 0.02 -8.61
N GLY A 14 3.97 -0.52 -7.71
CA GLY A 14 2.85 -1.37 -8.08
C GLY A 14 1.56 -0.59 -8.09
N THR A 15 0.47 -1.27 -8.32
CA THR A 15 -0.83 -0.62 -8.38
C THR A 15 -1.89 -1.49 -7.73
N LEU A 16 -2.68 -0.87 -6.89
CA LEU A 16 -3.84 -1.52 -6.34
C LEU A 16 -5.03 -0.97 -7.11
N TYR A 17 -5.76 -1.84 -7.78
CA TYR A 17 -6.96 -1.43 -8.48
C TYR A 17 -8.16 -1.71 -7.60
N TYR A 18 -8.95 -0.69 -7.39
CA TYR A 18 -10.03 -0.78 -6.43
C TYR A 18 -11.39 -0.64 -7.09
N GLY A 19 -12.26 -1.58 -6.81
CA GLY A 19 -13.65 -1.47 -7.20
C GLY A 19 -13.91 -1.86 -8.63
N GLN A 20 -15.15 -1.77 -9.02
CA GLN A 20 -15.52 -2.16 -10.34
C GLN A 20 -14.93 -1.24 -11.38
N SER A 21 -14.72 0.01 -11.08
CA SER A 21 -14.14 0.90 -12.05
C SER A 21 -12.64 0.71 -12.13
N ALA A 22 -12.08 -0.14 -11.27
CA ALA A 22 -10.66 -0.41 -11.27
C ALA A 22 -9.86 0.87 -11.11
N ALA A 23 -10.24 1.70 -10.17
CA ALA A 23 -9.52 2.93 -9.90
C ALA A 23 -8.11 2.61 -9.43
N PRO A 24 -7.08 3.17 -10.04
CA PRO A 24 -5.71 2.81 -9.68
C PRO A 24 -5.15 3.60 -8.52
N ILE A 25 -4.41 2.94 -7.68
CA ILE A 25 -3.72 3.57 -6.57
C ILE A 25 -2.29 3.08 -6.62
N GLY A 26 -1.35 4.00 -6.84
CA GLY A 26 0.06 3.62 -6.94
C GLY A 26 0.66 3.44 -5.56
N ILE A 27 1.30 2.33 -5.33
CA ILE A 27 1.90 2.03 -4.04
C ILE A 27 3.23 1.36 -4.32
N GLU A 28 4.25 1.75 -3.60
CA GLU A 28 5.57 1.17 -3.77
C GLU A 28 5.45 -0.35 -3.62
N ASP A 29 6.13 -1.10 -4.49
CA ASP A 29 5.96 -2.55 -4.57
C ASP A 29 6.10 -3.28 -3.24
N ARG A 30 7.10 -2.98 -2.48
CA ARG A 30 7.30 -3.70 -1.24
C ARG A 30 6.19 -3.39 -0.25
N ALA A 31 5.79 -2.14 -0.19
CA ALA A 31 4.69 -1.77 0.69
C ALA A 31 3.40 -2.44 0.23
N LEU A 32 3.20 -2.53 -1.09
CA LEU A 32 2.00 -3.16 -1.61
C LEU A 32 1.96 -4.64 -1.24
N ALA A 33 3.11 -5.31 -1.25
CA ALA A 33 3.14 -6.72 -0.87
C ALA A 33 2.76 -6.91 0.59
N HIS A 34 3.22 -6.02 1.45
CA HIS A 34 2.87 -6.14 2.87
C HIS A 34 1.40 -5.79 3.09
N VAL A 35 0.91 -4.76 2.40
CA VAL A 35 -0.49 -4.37 2.52
C VAL A 35 -1.37 -5.48 1.97
N LYS A 36 -0.96 -6.13 0.88
CA LYS A 36 -1.74 -7.20 0.32
C LYS A 36 -1.89 -8.32 1.35
N PHE A 37 -0.83 -8.62 2.09
CA PHE A 37 -0.91 -9.68 3.08
C PHE A 37 -1.94 -9.31 4.14
N ALA A 38 -1.89 -8.09 4.64
CA ALA A 38 -2.81 -7.68 5.71
C ALA A 38 -4.25 -7.64 5.21
N ILE A 39 -4.46 -7.09 4.02
CA ILE A 39 -5.80 -7.01 3.49
C ILE A 39 -6.35 -8.41 3.24
N THR A 40 -5.54 -9.29 2.66
CA THR A 40 -5.99 -10.63 2.37
C THR A 40 -6.37 -11.35 3.66
N ALA A 41 -5.58 -11.19 4.70
CA ALA A 41 -5.87 -11.84 5.96
C ALA A 41 -7.22 -11.39 6.53
N LYS A 42 -7.51 -10.10 6.41
CA LYS A 42 -8.79 -9.62 6.92
C LYS A 42 -9.95 -10.11 6.05
N LEU A 43 -9.80 -10.03 4.74
CA LEU A 43 -10.89 -10.41 3.87
C LEU A 43 -11.19 -11.90 3.94
N ARG A 44 -10.16 -12.71 4.19
CA ARG A 44 -10.41 -14.14 4.31
C ARG A 44 -11.25 -14.47 5.53
N ARG A 45 -11.30 -13.59 6.49
CA ARG A 45 -12.13 -13.79 7.64
C ARG A 45 -13.46 -13.07 7.51
N GLY A 46 -13.74 -12.52 6.33
CA GLY A 46 -14.99 -11.82 6.12
C GLY A 46 -15.04 -10.47 6.77
N GLU A 47 -13.89 -9.93 7.13
CA GLU A 47 -13.87 -8.65 7.83
C GLU A 47 -13.52 -7.53 6.88
N SER A 48 -13.85 -6.32 7.25
CA SER A 48 -13.60 -5.15 6.44
C SER A 48 -12.61 -4.24 7.13
N LEU A 49 -12.07 -3.31 6.39
CA LEU A 49 -11.12 -2.36 6.97
C LEU A 49 -11.06 -1.12 6.08
N THR A 50 -10.41 -0.08 6.57
CA THR A 50 -10.19 1.10 5.75
C THR A 50 -8.72 1.20 5.41
N LEU A 51 -8.43 1.79 4.26
CA LEU A 51 -7.07 2.04 3.83
C LEU A 51 -7.01 3.50 3.47
N SER A 52 -6.12 4.23 4.09
CA SER A 52 -6.05 5.68 3.91
C SER A 52 -4.66 6.11 3.49
N TRP A 53 -4.58 7.21 2.80
CA TRP A 53 -3.28 7.78 2.47
C TRP A 53 -3.43 9.26 2.17
N ILE A 54 -2.31 9.98 2.29
CA ILE A 54 -2.30 11.38 1.95
C ILE A 54 -1.80 11.48 0.53
N HIS A 55 -2.41 12.34 -0.25
CA HIS A 55 -2.07 12.44 -1.65
C HIS A 55 -0.63 12.91 -1.81
N PRO A 56 0.14 12.27 -2.70
CA PRO A 56 1.52 12.68 -2.87
C PRO A 56 1.64 13.96 -3.67
N ASP A 57 2.83 14.51 -3.69
CA ASP A 57 3.09 15.69 -4.45
C ASP A 57 2.72 15.44 -5.90
N GLY A 58 2.24 16.43 -6.55
CA GLY A 58 1.84 16.25 -7.93
C GLY A 58 0.38 15.92 -8.08
N GLN A 59 -0.28 15.66 -7.00
CA GLN A 59 -1.71 15.42 -7.02
C GLN A 59 -2.37 16.51 -6.20
N PRO A 60 -3.66 16.71 -6.36
CA PRO A 60 -4.34 17.73 -5.56
C PRO A 60 -4.17 17.45 -4.08
N HIS A 61 -4.06 18.47 -3.29
CA HIS A 61 -3.92 18.30 -1.88
C HIS A 61 -5.10 17.54 -1.33
N GLY A 62 -4.85 16.72 -0.35
CA GLY A 62 -5.93 16.01 0.30
C GLY A 62 -5.50 14.63 0.75
N ARG A 63 -6.46 13.88 1.13
CA ARG A 63 -6.22 12.50 1.55
C ARG A 63 -7.40 11.67 1.11
N SER A 64 -7.19 10.39 0.99
CA SER A 64 -8.23 9.48 0.57
C SER A 64 -8.35 8.34 1.53
N THR A 65 -9.53 7.79 1.67
CA THR A 65 -9.75 6.58 2.43
C THR A 65 -10.70 5.71 1.62
N ILE A 66 -10.37 4.45 1.47
CA ILE A 66 -11.28 3.54 0.81
C ILE A 66 -11.73 2.48 1.80
N TRP A 67 -12.93 1.99 1.58
CA TRP A 67 -13.49 0.94 2.41
C TRP A 67 -13.23 -0.37 1.70
N VAL A 68 -12.46 -1.25 2.33
CA VAL A 68 -12.10 -2.52 1.73
C VAL A 68 -12.99 -3.59 2.34
N ASN A 69 -13.63 -4.34 1.50
CA ASN A 69 -14.63 -5.28 1.95
C ASN A 69 -14.60 -6.51 1.05
N PRO A 70 -14.96 -7.68 1.54
CA PRO A 70 -14.86 -8.88 0.72
C PRO A 70 -15.68 -8.84 -0.57
N THR A 71 -16.67 -7.97 -0.67
CA THR A 71 -17.47 -7.92 -1.88
C THR A 71 -16.95 -6.93 -2.90
N ILE A 72 -15.88 -6.21 -2.61
CA ILE A 72 -15.36 -5.24 -3.53
C ILE A 72 -14.18 -5.81 -4.26
N PRO A 73 -14.17 -5.77 -5.59
CA PRO A 73 -13.07 -6.38 -6.34
C PRO A 73 -11.77 -5.63 -6.12
N LEU A 74 -10.70 -6.37 -5.94
CA LEU A 74 -9.38 -5.77 -5.77
C LEU A 74 -8.41 -6.49 -6.68
N ARG A 75 -7.46 -5.77 -7.24
CA ARG A 75 -6.41 -6.39 -8.02
C ARG A 75 -5.11 -5.76 -7.64
N PHE A 76 -4.13 -6.57 -7.28
CA PHE A 76 -2.81 -6.09 -6.89
C PHE A 76 -1.85 -6.39 -8.02
N VAL A 77 -1.26 -5.38 -8.60
CA VAL A 77 -0.32 -5.56 -9.69
C VAL A 77 1.04 -5.06 -9.24
N PHE A 78 2.04 -5.89 -9.32
CA PHE A 78 3.37 -5.55 -8.87
C PHE A 78 4.28 -5.31 -10.06
N ASP A 79 5.21 -4.39 -9.91
CA ASP A 79 6.12 -4.07 -10.98
C ASP A 79 7.16 -5.16 -11.14
N GLU A 80 7.58 -5.77 -10.05
CA GLU A 80 8.59 -6.80 -10.12
C GLU A 80 7.96 -8.19 -10.13
N PRO A 81 8.45 -9.09 -10.94
CA PRO A 81 7.86 -10.41 -10.99
C PRO A 81 8.14 -11.25 -9.76
N GLU A 82 9.18 -10.92 -9.02
CA GLU A 82 9.47 -11.69 -7.87
C GLU A 82 8.94 -11.09 -6.61
N ALA A 83 8.35 -11.86 -5.76
CA ALA A 83 7.80 -11.36 -4.53
C ALA A 83 8.90 -11.01 -3.56
N PRO A 84 8.81 -9.89 -2.87
CA PRO A 84 9.83 -9.54 -1.91
C PRO A 84 9.63 -10.32 -0.63
N GLU A 85 10.67 -10.34 0.18
CA GLU A 85 10.56 -10.98 1.42
C GLU A 85 9.74 -10.09 2.31
N LEU A 86 8.83 -10.59 3.06
CA LEU A 86 8.02 -9.77 3.94
C LEU A 86 8.68 -9.62 5.30
N SER A 87 8.57 -8.44 5.86
CA SER A 87 9.09 -8.19 7.18
C SER A 87 8.02 -8.56 8.19
N ARG A 88 8.35 -9.45 9.12
CA ARG A 88 7.38 -9.87 10.09
C ARG A 88 6.91 -8.70 10.94
N ASP A 89 7.81 -7.83 11.33
CA ASP A 89 7.42 -6.70 12.17
C ASP A 89 6.48 -5.78 11.43
N TRP A 90 6.74 -5.55 10.17
CA TRP A 90 5.90 -4.68 9.38
C TRP A 90 4.52 -5.31 9.21
N VAL A 91 4.47 -6.61 8.94
CA VAL A 91 3.21 -7.27 8.79
C VAL A 91 2.41 -7.21 10.09
N GLU A 92 3.08 -7.41 11.22
CA GLU A 92 2.39 -7.37 12.48
C GLU A 92 1.84 -5.99 12.77
N GLU A 93 2.59 -4.97 12.40
CA GLU A 93 2.11 -3.64 12.62
C GLU A 93 0.93 -3.34 11.71
N LEU A 94 0.96 -3.80 10.48
CA LEU A 94 -0.15 -3.58 9.58
C LEU A 94 -1.39 -4.31 10.07
N MET A 95 -1.21 -5.53 10.59
CA MET A 95 -2.36 -6.26 11.09
C MET A 95 -2.95 -5.56 12.31
N ARG A 96 -2.10 -4.99 13.15
CA ARG A 96 -2.59 -4.28 14.30
C ARG A 96 -3.39 -3.05 13.84
N SER A 97 -2.88 -2.34 12.84
CA SER A 97 -3.58 -1.19 12.33
C SER A 97 -4.88 -1.60 11.65
N ALA A 98 -4.84 -2.69 10.90
CA ALA A 98 -6.03 -3.14 10.20
C ALA A 98 -7.14 -3.50 11.16
N ASN A 99 -6.77 -3.95 12.34
CA ASN A 99 -7.78 -4.32 13.32
C ASN A 99 -8.25 -3.16 14.18
N SER A 100 -7.66 -2.00 13.98
CA SER A 100 -8.07 -0.83 14.76
C SER A 100 -9.16 -0.08 14.01
N SER A 101 -9.83 0.81 14.68
CA SER A 101 -10.89 1.55 14.03
C SER A 101 -10.34 2.49 12.97
N GLY A 102 -9.06 2.85 13.06
CA GLY A 102 -8.50 3.74 12.07
C GLY A 102 -8.04 3.04 10.82
N GLY A 103 -7.97 1.73 10.84
CA GLY A 103 -7.54 0.98 9.66
C GLY A 103 -6.06 1.18 9.35
N ILE A 104 -5.70 0.86 8.13
CA ILE A 104 -4.33 0.99 7.71
C ILE A 104 -4.12 2.35 7.10
N THR A 105 -3.04 3.03 7.48
CA THR A 105 -2.71 4.31 6.88
C THR A 105 -1.35 4.17 6.23
N LEU A 106 -1.29 4.48 4.93
CA LEU A 106 -0.03 4.41 4.22
C LEU A 106 0.69 5.73 4.40
N VAL A 107 1.99 5.65 4.66
CA VAL A 107 2.75 6.85 4.81
C VAL A 107 3.29 7.26 3.47
N GLU A 108 3.73 8.48 3.35
CA GLU A 108 4.12 9.02 2.10
C GLU A 108 5.15 8.22 1.37
N GLU A 109 6.09 7.66 2.04
CA GLU A 109 7.11 6.94 1.35
C GLU A 109 6.58 5.66 0.73
N HIS A 110 5.38 5.25 1.02
CA HIS A 110 4.85 4.04 0.43
C HIS A 110 3.94 4.35 -0.75
N ILE A 111 3.70 5.62 -1.04
CA ILE A 111 2.87 5.99 -2.14
C ILE A 111 3.77 6.36 -3.29
N ASP A 112 3.32 6.21 -4.50
CA ASP A 112 4.12 6.54 -5.63
C ASP A 112 4.33 8.02 -5.69
N THR A 113 5.39 8.52 -5.15
CA THR A 113 5.67 9.92 -5.21
C THR A 113 6.80 10.21 -6.14
N GLY A 114 7.52 9.23 -6.53
CA GLY A 114 8.68 9.48 -7.36
C GLY A 114 9.85 10.01 -6.60
N VAL A 115 9.81 10.02 -5.30
CA VAL A 115 10.91 10.50 -4.53
C VAL A 115 11.54 9.42 -3.78
N PRO A 116 12.78 9.41 -3.67
CA PRO A 116 13.46 8.34 -2.98
C PRO A 116 13.20 8.53 -1.55
N GLU A 117 13.14 7.63 -0.73
CA GLU A 117 12.86 7.84 0.52
C GLU A 117 13.54 7.18 1.45
N PRO A 118 13.86 7.59 2.38
CA PRO A 118 14.67 7.04 3.28
C PRO A 118 13.86 6.36 4.15
N VAL A 119 13.36 5.80 4.23
CA VAL A 119 12.64 5.08 4.96
C VAL A 119 12.80 4.84 6.18
N THR A 120 13.04 5.34 7.00
CA THR A 120 13.21 5.03 8.22
C THR A 120 12.00 5.04 8.99
N GLN A 121 11.07 5.48 8.70
CA GLN A 121 9.97 5.58 9.45
C GLN A 121 9.02 4.57 9.32
N PRO A 122 8.56 4.07 10.18
CA PRO A 122 7.71 3.04 10.11
C PRO A 122 6.37 3.58 9.84
N PHE A 123 5.50 2.84 9.76
CA PHE A 123 4.27 3.26 9.43
C PHE A 123 3.83 4.05 10.49
N ALA A 124 3.48 5.08 10.30
CA ALA A 124 3.18 5.89 11.23
C ALA A 124 1.98 5.62 11.65
N ALA A 125 1.73 5.49 12.52
CA ALA A 125 0.69 5.15 12.95
C ALA A 125 -0.21 6.03 12.76
N ALA A 126 -0.50 6.48 12.42
CA ALA A 126 -1.38 7.34 12.25
C ALA A 126 -2.18 7.50 12.98
#